data_c1e72ac35802ab2d133989a88600cf32
#
_entry.id   c1e72ac35802ab2d133989a88600cf32
#
_cell.length_a   1.000
_cell.length_b   1.000
_cell.length_c   1.000
_cell.angle_alpha   90.00
_cell.angle_beta   90.00
_cell.angle_gamma   90.00
#
_symmetry.space_group_name_H-M   'P 1'
#
loop_
_entity.id
_entity.type
_entity.pdbx_description
1 polymer ?
#
loop_
_entity_poly.entity_id
_entity_poly.type
_entity_poly.pdbx_seq_one_letter_code
_entity_poly.pdbx_strand_id
1 'polypeptide(L)'
;MNKQHNCDVLIIGSGAAGLTLALHLAKNADVIVLSKGPINEGSTFYAQGGIAAVFDENDSVDAHVSDTLIAGAGLCEEQAVRFTAENAKGCLEWLIEQGVNFDQEPNQVKNENGDVNSHLTRDGGHSHRRI
;
A
#
# COMPACT_ATOMS: atom_id res chain seq x y z
N MET A 1 -36.62 9.69 -15.26
CA MET A 1 -36.18 8.39 -15.82
C MET A 1 -35.22 7.78 -14.85
N ASN A 2 -35.56 6.62 -14.25
CA ASN A 2 -34.62 5.86 -13.43
C ASN A 2 -33.62 5.19 -14.39
N LYS A 3 -32.34 5.57 -14.28
CA LYS A 3 -31.27 4.84 -14.97
C LYS A 3 -30.93 3.61 -14.14
N GLN A 4 -31.04 2.43 -14.74
CA GLN A 4 -30.60 1.18 -14.16
C GLN A 4 -29.22 0.84 -14.73
N HIS A 5 -28.29 0.51 -13.86
CA HIS A 5 -26.96 0.03 -14.23
C HIS A 5 -26.83 -1.43 -13.75
N ASN A 6 -26.26 -2.26 -14.60
CA ASN A 6 -25.96 -3.67 -14.25
C ASN A 6 -24.44 -3.81 -14.16
N CYS A 7 -23.99 -4.64 -13.24
CA CYS A 7 -22.59 -5.01 -13.07
C CYS A 7 -22.50 -6.36 -12.38
N ASP A 8 -21.34 -7.00 -12.49
CA ASP A 8 -21.06 -8.24 -11.76
C ASP A 8 -20.71 -7.93 -10.30
N VAL A 9 -20.00 -6.83 -10.06
CA VAL A 9 -19.57 -6.42 -8.72
C VAL A 9 -19.80 -4.93 -8.50
N LEU A 10 -20.51 -4.60 -7.43
CA LEU A 10 -20.65 -3.23 -6.94
C LEU A 10 -19.74 -3.02 -5.72
N ILE A 11 -18.79 -2.09 -5.83
CA ILE A 11 -17.90 -1.68 -4.73
C ILE A 11 -18.41 -0.35 -4.18
N ILE A 12 -18.64 -0.30 -2.88
CA ILE A 12 -19.08 0.91 -2.18
C ILE A 12 -17.90 1.53 -1.45
N GLY A 13 -17.41 2.66 -1.95
CA GLY A 13 -16.27 3.41 -1.43
C GLY A 13 -15.09 3.42 -2.38
N SER A 14 -14.49 4.60 -2.55
CA SER A 14 -13.36 4.88 -3.46
C SER A 14 -12.05 5.14 -2.71
N GLY A 15 -11.88 4.61 -1.50
CA GLY A 15 -10.59 4.60 -0.81
C GLY A 15 -9.63 3.56 -1.37
N ALA A 16 -8.41 3.48 -0.84
CA ALA A 16 -7.36 2.57 -1.32
C ALA A 16 -7.85 1.12 -1.48
N ALA A 17 -8.54 0.58 -0.49
CA ALA A 17 -9.05 -0.79 -0.53
C ALA A 17 -10.06 -1.01 -1.65
N GLY A 18 -11.04 -0.10 -1.80
CA GLY A 18 -12.07 -0.20 -2.85
C GLY A 18 -11.49 -0.08 -4.25
N LEU A 19 -10.58 0.87 -4.47
CA LEU A 19 -9.94 1.06 -5.77
C LEU A 19 -8.98 -0.09 -6.12
N THR A 20 -8.22 -0.59 -5.16
CA THR A 20 -7.37 -1.78 -5.35
C THR A 20 -8.21 -2.99 -5.77
N LEU A 21 -9.31 -3.26 -5.04
CA LEU A 21 -10.21 -4.34 -5.38
C LEU A 21 -10.81 -4.16 -6.78
N ALA A 22 -11.23 -2.94 -7.13
CA ALA A 22 -11.77 -2.63 -8.45
C ALA A 22 -10.77 -2.94 -9.56
N LEU A 23 -9.52 -2.52 -9.42
CA LEU A 23 -8.46 -2.76 -10.40
C LEU A 23 -8.15 -4.25 -10.58
N HIS A 24 -8.17 -5.02 -9.51
CA HIS A 24 -7.98 -6.47 -9.59
C HIS A 24 -9.14 -7.17 -10.28
N LEU A 25 -10.38 -6.82 -9.96
CA LEU A 25 -11.57 -7.47 -10.50
C LEU A 25 -11.88 -7.05 -11.95
N ALA A 26 -11.59 -5.80 -12.33
CA ALA A 26 -11.89 -5.27 -13.66
C ALA A 26 -11.20 -6.03 -14.81
N LYS A 27 -10.23 -6.89 -14.51
CA LYS A 27 -9.60 -7.78 -15.48
C LYS A 27 -10.55 -8.89 -15.99
N ASN A 28 -11.57 -9.25 -15.17
CA ASN A 28 -12.42 -10.42 -15.43
C ASN A 28 -13.91 -10.18 -15.16
N ALA A 29 -14.32 -8.99 -14.73
CA ALA A 29 -15.69 -8.69 -14.33
C ALA A 29 -16.06 -7.23 -14.65
N ASP A 30 -17.34 -6.97 -14.85
CA ASP A 30 -17.89 -5.63 -14.95
C ASP A 30 -18.04 -5.05 -13.53
N VAL A 31 -17.22 -4.04 -13.21
CA VAL A 31 -17.16 -3.44 -11.88
C VAL A 31 -17.70 -2.02 -11.87
N ILE A 32 -18.57 -1.73 -10.93
CA ILE A 32 -18.98 -0.35 -10.63
C ILE A 32 -18.45 0.05 -9.25
N VAL A 33 -17.76 1.19 -9.19
CA VAL A 33 -17.38 1.81 -7.92
C VAL A 33 -18.34 2.95 -7.62
N LEU A 34 -19.04 2.85 -6.49
CA LEU A 34 -19.93 3.89 -5.99
C LEU A 34 -19.21 4.73 -4.94
N SER A 35 -19.06 6.01 -5.19
CA SER A 35 -18.49 6.98 -4.26
C SER A 35 -19.54 8.00 -3.80
N LYS A 36 -19.43 8.46 -2.56
CA LYS A 36 -20.30 9.51 -2.01
C LYS A 36 -20.06 10.87 -2.67
N GLY A 37 -18.87 11.11 -3.16
CA GLY A 37 -18.41 12.33 -3.84
C GLY A 37 -17.53 12.00 -5.04
N PRO A 38 -16.64 12.89 -5.46
CA PRO A 38 -15.64 12.61 -6.49
C PRO A 38 -14.83 11.35 -6.14
N ILE A 39 -14.46 10.56 -7.15
CA ILE A 39 -13.81 9.26 -6.94
C ILE A 39 -12.45 9.36 -6.23
N ASN A 40 -11.79 10.48 -6.38
CA ASN A 40 -10.51 10.80 -5.75
C ASN A 40 -10.66 11.51 -4.39
N GLU A 41 -11.88 11.71 -3.90
CA GLU A 41 -12.14 12.36 -2.62
C GLU A 41 -12.12 11.30 -1.49
N GLY A 42 -11.32 11.52 -0.47
CA GLY A 42 -11.29 10.63 0.70
C GLY A 42 -9.98 10.66 1.47
N SER A 43 -9.95 9.94 2.58
CA SER A 43 -8.80 9.92 3.49
C SER A 43 -7.49 9.48 2.81
N THR A 44 -7.55 8.58 1.85
CA THR A 44 -6.38 8.12 1.10
C THR A 44 -5.74 9.24 0.29
N PHE A 45 -6.56 10.11 -0.33
CA PHE A 45 -6.06 11.25 -1.10
C PHE A 45 -5.37 12.30 -0.21
N TYR A 46 -5.86 12.48 1.02
CA TYR A 46 -5.31 13.44 1.98
C TYR A 46 -4.28 12.81 2.94
N ALA A 47 -3.95 11.54 2.78
CA ALA A 47 -2.94 10.90 3.61
C ALA A 47 -1.56 11.56 3.39
N GLN A 48 -0.89 11.89 4.50
CA GLN A 48 0.44 12.51 4.50
C GLN A 48 1.53 11.52 4.92
N GLY A 49 1.16 10.32 5.33
CA GLY A 49 2.09 9.28 5.72
C GLY A 49 2.55 8.44 4.53
N GLY A 50 3.71 7.82 4.71
CA GLY A 50 4.22 6.82 3.78
C GLY A 50 3.63 5.42 4.03
N ILE A 51 4.21 4.45 3.37
CA ILE A 51 3.96 3.02 3.60
C ILE A 51 5.25 2.44 4.17
N ALA A 52 5.16 1.61 5.21
CA ALA A 52 6.33 0.94 5.77
C ALA A 52 6.41 -0.50 5.26
N ALA A 53 7.49 -0.83 4.57
CA ALA A 53 7.77 -2.18 4.10
C ALA A 53 9.27 -2.49 4.13
N VAL A 54 9.60 -3.77 4.26
CA VAL A 54 10.98 -4.26 4.31
C VAL A 54 11.53 -4.37 2.90
N PHE A 55 12.52 -3.54 2.58
CA PHE A 55 13.27 -3.56 1.31
C PHE A 55 14.79 -3.65 1.51
N ASP A 56 15.30 -3.20 2.67
CA ASP A 56 16.73 -3.24 3.00
C ASP A 56 17.15 -4.69 3.34
N GLU A 57 18.29 -5.12 2.83
CA GLU A 57 18.87 -6.45 3.09
C GLU A 57 19.23 -6.66 4.57
N ASN A 58 19.46 -5.58 5.31
CA ASN A 58 19.76 -5.60 6.74
C ASN A 58 18.51 -5.57 7.63
N ASP A 59 17.31 -5.46 7.05
CA ASP A 59 16.03 -5.51 7.76
C ASP A 59 15.36 -6.88 7.57
N SER A 60 14.33 -7.14 8.36
CA SER A 60 13.55 -8.37 8.26
C SER A 60 12.08 -8.14 8.61
N VAL A 61 11.22 -9.01 8.09
CA VAL A 61 9.79 -9.04 8.47
C VAL A 61 9.65 -9.21 9.98
N ASP A 62 10.47 -10.03 10.63
CA ASP A 62 10.42 -10.24 12.06
C ASP A 62 10.77 -8.96 12.84
N ALA A 63 11.76 -8.20 12.39
CA ALA A 63 12.08 -6.90 12.97
C ALA A 63 10.93 -5.91 12.80
N HIS A 64 10.29 -5.88 11.63
CA HIS A 64 9.12 -5.01 11.38
C HIS A 64 7.91 -5.41 12.25
N VAL A 65 7.63 -6.69 12.40
CA VAL A 65 6.58 -7.19 13.29
C VAL A 65 6.87 -6.80 14.74
N SER A 66 8.10 -7.00 15.22
CA SER A 66 8.50 -6.62 16.58
C SER A 66 8.33 -5.13 16.85
N ASP A 67 8.82 -4.27 15.93
CA ASP A 67 8.66 -2.82 16.04
C ASP A 67 7.19 -2.42 16.13
N THR A 68 6.34 -3.03 15.29
CA THR A 68 4.90 -2.75 15.25
C THR A 68 4.20 -3.16 16.53
N LEU A 69 4.53 -4.34 17.08
CA LEU A 69 3.96 -4.82 18.35
C LEU A 69 4.38 -3.93 19.53
N ILE A 70 5.64 -3.47 19.55
CA ILE A 70 6.13 -2.54 20.57
C ILE A 70 5.39 -1.21 20.49
N ALA A 71 5.30 -0.62 19.28
CA ALA A 71 4.59 0.65 19.08
C ALA A 71 3.10 0.55 19.37
N GLY A 72 2.49 -0.59 19.10
CA GLY A 72 1.08 -0.87 19.33
C GLY A 72 0.73 -1.10 20.81
N ALA A 73 1.72 -1.25 21.70
CA ALA A 73 1.55 -1.32 23.17
C ALA A 73 0.45 -2.30 23.62
N GLY A 74 0.36 -3.47 22.99
CA GLY A 74 -0.61 -4.51 23.32
C GLY A 74 -1.97 -4.40 22.62
N LEU A 75 -2.15 -3.43 21.71
CA LEU A 75 -3.39 -3.27 20.93
C LEU A 75 -3.36 -4.06 19.61
N CYS A 76 -2.22 -4.65 19.25
CA CYS A 76 -2.05 -5.35 17.98
C CYS A 76 -2.38 -6.84 18.09
N GLU A 77 -3.03 -7.37 17.06
CA GLU A 77 -3.12 -8.80 16.80
C GLU A 77 -1.89 -9.23 16.02
N GLU A 78 -1.01 -10.05 16.61
CA GLU A 78 0.28 -10.41 16.02
C GLU A 78 0.15 -11.07 14.64
N GLN A 79 -0.84 -11.95 14.46
CA GLN A 79 -1.05 -12.63 13.18
C GLN A 79 -1.42 -11.64 12.07
N ALA A 80 -2.24 -10.62 12.38
CA ALA A 80 -2.61 -9.57 11.44
C ALA A 80 -1.40 -8.68 11.08
N VAL A 81 -0.58 -8.34 12.07
CA VAL A 81 0.67 -7.58 11.86
C VAL A 81 1.62 -8.36 10.95
N ARG A 82 1.85 -9.63 11.26
CA ARG A 82 2.73 -10.50 10.48
C ARG A 82 2.22 -10.64 9.03
N PHE A 83 0.94 -10.95 8.86
CA PHE A 83 0.33 -11.04 7.52
C PHE A 83 0.53 -9.76 6.72
N THR A 84 0.35 -8.59 7.34
CA THR A 84 0.54 -7.29 6.67
C THR A 84 1.99 -7.08 6.28
N ALA A 85 2.95 -7.32 7.20
CA ALA A 85 4.36 -7.12 6.94
C ALA A 85 4.93 -8.07 5.86
N GLU A 86 4.50 -9.34 5.87
CA GLU A 86 4.92 -10.35 4.87
C GLU A 86 4.44 -10.02 3.45
N ASN A 87 3.26 -9.42 3.32
CA ASN A 87 2.67 -9.10 2.02
C ASN A 87 2.99 -7.68 1.53
N ALA A 88 3.58 -6.83 2.37
CA ALA A 88 3.78 -5.41 2.06
C ALA A 88 4.63 -5.18 0.81
N LYS A 89 5.74 -5.92 0.66
CA LYS A 89 6.65 -5.79 -0.48
C LYS A 89 5.93 -6.03 -1.81
N GLY A 90 5.21 -7.14 -1.93
CA GLY A 90 4.46 -7.46 -3.16
C GLY A 90 3.34 -6.45 -3.47
N CYS A 91 2.69 -5.90 -2.42
CA CYS A 91 1.70 -4.84 -2.60
C CYS A 91 2.33 -3.54 -3.12
N LEU A 92 3.53 -3.18 -2.65
CA LEU A 92 4.26 -2.00 -3.13
C LEU A 92 4.75 -2.17 -4.56
N GLU A 93 5.31 -3.32 -4.90
CA GLU A 93 5.71 -3.64 -6.27
C GLU A 93 4.52 -3.51 -7.22
N TRP A 94 3.36 -4.03 -6.84
CA TRP A 94 2.13 -3.86 -7.62
C TRP A 94 1.69 -2.39 -7.75
N LEU A 95 1.80 -1.58 -6.68
CA LEU A 95 1.49 -0.14 -6.76
C LEU A 95 2.42 0.60 -7.72
N ILE A 96 3.71 0.26 -7.74
CA ILE A 96 4.69 0.80 -8.69
C ILE A 96 4.29 0.43 -10.13
N GLU A 97 3.88 -0.81 -10.37
CA GLU A 97 3.36 -1.25 -11.68
C GLU A 97 2.09 -0.47 -12.11
N GLN A 98 1.28 -0.02 -11.14
CA GLN A 98 0.13 0.84 -11.43
C GLN A 98 0.51 2.31 -11.65
N GLY A 99 1.79 2.67 -11.57
CA GLY A 99 2.30 4.02 -11.82
C GLY A 99 2.40 4.91 -10.58
N VAL A 100 2.31 4.35 -9.37
CA VAL A 100 2.59 5.10 -8.15
C VAL A 100 4.09 5.37 -8.05
N ASN A 101 4.47 6.63 -7.93
CA ASN A 101 5.86 7.04 -7.74
C ASN A 101 6.15 7.21 -6.25
N PHE A 102 7.13 6.48 -5.76
CA PHE A 102 7.71 6.69 -4.44
C PHE A 102 8.95 7.58 -4.54
N ASP A 103 9.28 8.27 -3.45
CA ASP A 103 10.47 9.10 -3.40
C ASP A 103 11.72 8.25 -3.63
N GLN A 104 12.66 8.80 -4.42
CA GLN A 104 13.90 8.15 -4.81
C GLN A 104 15.09 8.83 -4.13
N GLU A 105 16.13 8.06 -3.81
CA GLU A 105 17.39 8.62 -3.31
C GLU A 105 17.99 9.56 -4.35
N PRO A 106 18.32 10.81 -3.98
CA PRO A 106 18.68 11.86 -4.93
C PRO A 106 20.00 11.64 -5.69
N ASN A 107 20.77 10.60 -5.44
CA ASN A 107 22.09 10.36 -6.04
C ASN A 107 22.40 8.89 -6.36
N GLN A 108 21.44 8.02 -6.51
CA GLN A 108 21.76 6.63 -6.82
C GLN A 108 21.69 6.33 -8.31
N VAL A 109 22.81 5.84 -8.82
CA VAL A 109 22.94 5.15 -10.10
C VAL A 109 22.01 3.95 -10.08
N LYS A 110 21.19 3.78 -11.12
CA LYS A 110 20.40 2.55 -11.32
C LYS A 110 21.33 1.36 -11.08
N ASN A 111 20.87 0.39 -10.27
CA ASN A 111 21.60 -0.86 -10.15
C ASN A 111 21.65 -1.56 -11.52
N GLU A 112 22.50 -2.55 -11.68
CA GLU A 112 22.73 -3.26 -12.95
C GLU A 112 21.44 -3.87 -13.54
N ASN A 113 20.38 -4.03 -12.73
CA ASN A 113 19.07 -4.53 -13.13
C ASN A 113 18.07 -3.45 -13.53
N GLY A 114 18.47 -2.15 -13.46
CA GLY A 114 17.61 -1.04 -13.83
C GLY A 114 16.60 -0.62 -12.74
N ASP A 115 16.65 -1.24 -11.56
CA ASP A 115 15.78 -0.91 -10.43
C ASP A 115 16.21 0.39 -9.79
N VAL A 116 15.24 1.23 -9.50
CA VAL A 116 15.46 2.50 -8.79
C VAL A 116 15.36 2.20 -7.29
N ASN A 117 16.43 2.50 -6.54
CA ASN A 117 16.38 2.39 -5.09
C ASN A 117 15.42 3.44 -4.52
N SER A 118 14.34 2.98 -3.92
CA SER A 118 13.42 3.85 -3.20
C SER A 118 14.12 4.48 -2.00
N HIS A 119 13.75 5.72 -1.68
CA HIS A 119 14.25 6.39 -0.48
C HIS A 119 13.68 5.72 0.76
N LEU A 120 14.55 5.16 1.59
CA LEU A 120 14.16 4.52 2.83
C LEU A 120 14.32 5.49 4.00
N THR A 121 13.24 5.70 4.76
CA THR A 121 13.23 6.54 5.96
C THR A 121 13.18 5.69 7.23
N ARG A 122 13.69 6.24 8.32
CA ARG A 122 13.55 5.65 9.64
C ARG A 122 12.62 6.51 10.46
N ASP A 123 11.35 6.15 10.46
CA ASP A 123 10.32 6.84 11.23
C ASP A 123 10.34 6.43 12.71
N GLY A 124 9.60 7.16 13.54
CA GLY A 124 9.50 6.86 14.95
C GLY A 124 8.94 5.46 15.19
N GLY A 125 9.61 4.70 16.06
CA GLY A 125 9.27 3.30 16.35
C GLY A 125 9.94 2.26 15.46
N HIS A 126 10.55 2.67 14.33
CA HIS A 126 11.27 1.73 13.47
C HIS A 126 12.70 1.47 13.95
N SER A 127 13.12 0.22 14.03
CA SER A 127 14.51 -0.17 14.26
C SER A 127 15.38 -0.04 13.00
N HIS A 128 14.78 -0.18 11.83
CA HIS A 128 15.43 -0.11 10.52
C HIS A 128 14.79 0.96 9.63
N ARG A 129 15.47 1.29 8.53
CA ARG A 129 14.90 2.17 7.49
C ARG A 129 13.94 1.37 6.62
N ARG A 130 12.77 1.95 6.32
CA ARG A 130 11.72 1.33 5.49
C ARG A 130 11.15 2.33 4.50
N ILE A 131 10.54 1.83 3.42
CA ILE A 131 9.81 2.65 2.47
C ILE A 131 8.46 2.97 3.07
#